data_52f13959dd326ce0f5a2252cc9472354
#
_entry.id   52f13959dd326ce0f5a2252cc9472354
#
_cell.length_a   1.000
_cell.length_b   1.000
_cell.length_c   1.000
_cell.angle_alpha   90.00
_cell.angle_beta   90.00
_cell.angle_gamma   90.00
#
_symmetry.space_group_name_H-M   'P 1'
#
loop_
_entity.id
_entity.type
_entity.pdbx_description
1 polymer ?
#
loop_
_entity_poly.entity_id
_entity_poly.type
_entity_poly.pdbx_seq_one_letter_code
_entity_poly.pdbx_strand_id
1 'polypeptide(L)'
;MTDKELGIHTEEVQIDGTDSFHCHRYEPTSYEVLEELFYHYTPMENDVIVDYGCGLGRLNFYVENRFSLMSTGVELTDRYYTRALRNRETYLGDKEKITFVQCAAQNYEVSPNETVFYFFNPFSISIFRQVINRILLSWQEHPRVLTLILYYPEDDVVFYIEQHTSFALFGEFASGEEVKCDRRERFCLYRLDI
;
A
#
# COMPACT_ATOMS: atom_id res chain seq x y z
N MET A 1 2.42 16.12 9.36
CA MET A 1 2.43 14.86 10.17
C MET A 1 3.85 14.34 10.23
N THR A 2 4.29 13.75 11.35
CA THR A 2 5.65 13.20 11.54
C THR A 2 5.58 11.92 12.38
N ASP A 3 6.61 11.08 12.29
CA ASP A 3 6.76 9.88 13.14
C ASP A 3 6.65 10.21 14.64
N LYS A 4 7.23 11.33 15.07
CA LYS A 4 7.21 11.78 16.47
C LYS A 4 5.79 12.10 16.95
N GLU A 5 4.99 12.77 16.12
CA GLU A 5 3.59 13.08 16.44
C GLU A 5 2.73 11.84 16.55
N LEU A 6 3.07 10.79 15.81
CA LEU A 6 2.38 9.51 15.83
C LEU A 6 2.93 8.53 16.89
N GLY A 7 4.09 8.78 17.47
CA GLY A 7 4.76 7.89 18.44
C GLY A 7 5.36 6.64 17.79
N ILE A 8 5.81 6.73 16.54
CA ILE A 8 6.37 5.63 15.75
C ILE A 8 7.78 5.97 15.24
N HIS A 9 8.43 4.99 14.60
CA HIS A 9 9.75 5.15 13.97
C HIS A 9 9.79 4.40 12.63
N THR A 10 9.55 5.11 11.52
CA THR A 10 9.51 4.54 10.17
C THR A 10 10.60 5.08 9.23
N GLU A 11 11.48 5.96 9.70
CA GLU A 11 12.51 6.66 8.91
C GLU A 11 13.85 5.91 8.86
N GLU A 12 13.90 4.58 8.85
CA GLU A 12 15.19 3.91 8.74
C GLU A 12 15.68 3.76 7.31
N VAL A 13 16.90 4.26 7.10
CA VAL A 13 17.68 3.95 5.89
C VAL A 13 18.21 2.53 5.98
N GLN A 14 17.98 1.73 4.97
CA GLN A 14 18.49 0.36 4.87
C GLN A 14 20.01 0.34 4.77
N ILE A 15 20.67 -0.40 5.66
CA ILE A 15 22.14 -0.55 5.67
C ILE A 15 22.59 -1.94 5.20
N ASP A 16 21.69 -2.90 4.94
CA ASP A 16 22.07 -4.27 4.64
C ASP A 16 21.64 -4.74 3.25
N GLY A 17 22.63 -5.23 2.47
CA GLY A 17 22.53 -5.73 1.11
C GLY A 17 21.84 -7.10 0.98
N THR A 18 20.61 -7.24 1.46
CA THR A 18 19.75 -8.41 1.25
C THR A 18 18.66 -8.12 0.23
N ASP A 19 19.03 -7.57 -0.93
CA ASP A 19 18.13 -7.45 -2.06
C ASP A 19 17.84 -8.86 -2.59
N SER A 20 16.64 -9.36 -2.37
CA SER A 20 16.15 -10.54 -3.08
C SER A 20 15.72 -10.10 -4.48
N PHE A 21 15.93 -10.96 -5.50
CA PHE A 21 15.59 -10.70 -6.91
C PHE A 21 14.11 -10.33 -7.16
N HIS A 22 13.26 -10.39 -6.13
CA HIS A 22 11.80 -10.22 -6.22
C HIS A 22 11.21 -9.14 -5.30
N CYS A 23 12.02 -8.55 -4.40
CA CYS A 23 11.55 -7.51 -3.48
C CYS A 23 12.43 -6.27 -3.63
N HIS A 24 11.80 -5.11 -3.74
CA HIS A 24 12.50 -3.83 -3.82
C HIS A 24 12.98 -3.37 -2.43
N ARG A 25 13.93 -2.44 -2.42
CA ARG A 25 14.47 -1.85 -1.20
C ARG A 25 13.36 -1.17 -0.40
N TYR A 26 13.38 -1.33 0.93
CA TYR A 26 12.47 -0.59 1.80
C TYR A 26 12.69 0.92 1.66
N GLU A 27 11.64 1.61 1.30
CA GLU A 27 11.54 3.06 1.28
C GLU A 27 10.11 3.45 1.69
N PRO A 28 9.93 4.16 2.82
CA PRO A 28 8.59 4.55 3.24
C PRO A 28 8.11 5.73 2.38
N THR A 29 6.87 5.67 1.91
CA THR A 29 6.22 6.84 1.29
C THR A 29 6.32 8.04 2.24
N SER A 30 6.86 9.16 1.77
CA SER A 30 7.01 10.34 2.62
C SER A 30 5.65 10.90 3.06
N TYR A 31 5.60 11.64 4.16
CA TYR A 31 4.33 12.23 4.62
C TYR A 31 3.79 13.25 3.61
N GLU A 32 4.66 14.00 2.93
CA GLU A 32 4.29 14.96 1.90
C GLU A 32 3.63 14.25 0.72
N VAL A 33 4.17 13.11 0.30
CA VAL A 33 3.60 12.29 -0.79
C VAL A 33 2.28 11.66 -0.37
N LEU A 34 2.12 11.24 0.89
CA LEU A 34 0.84 10.78 1.42
C LEU A 34 -0.20 11.90 1.47
N GLU A 35 0.19 13.11 1.87
CA GLU A 35 -0.69 14.28 1.84
C GLU A 35 -1.15 14.60 0.41
N GLU A 36 -0.25 14.52 -0.58
CA GLU A 36 -0.58 14.69 -2.00
C GLU A 36 -1.55 13.60 -2.49
N LEU A 37 -1.29 12.33 -2.17
CA LEU A 37 -2.21 11.23 -2.49
C LEU A 37 -3.62 11.53 -1.98
N PHE A 38 -3.74 11.86 -0.70
CA PHE A 38 -5.04 12.04 -0.06
C PHE A 38 -5.67 13.42 -0.29
N TYR A 39 -4.96 14.34 -0.94
CA TYR A 39 -5.55 15.53 -1.54
C TYR A 39 -6.36 15.18 -2.80
N HIS A 40 -5.88 14.23 -3.61
CA HIS A 40 -6.53 13.78 -4.85
C HIS A 40 -7.49 12.60 -4.65
N TYR A 41 -7.30 11.82 -3.59
CA TYR A 41 -8.13 10.66 -3.26
C TYR A 41 -8.65 10.74 -1.83
N THR A 42 -9.97 10.76 -1.70
CA THR A 42 -10.62 10.70 -0.39
C THR A 42 -11.22 9.31 -0.21
N PRO A 43 -10.73 8.50 0.75
CA PRO A 43 -11.32 7.20 1.06
C PRO A 43 -12.71 7.37 1.68
N MET A 44 -13.56 6.36 1.53
CA MET A 44 -14.87 6.31 2.16
C MET A 44 -14.74 5.92 3.63
N GLU A 45 -15.71 6.30 4.45
CA GLU A 45 -15.73 6.05 5.91
C GLU A 45 -15.60 4.56 6.29
N ASN A 46 -16.08 3.66 5.42
CA ASN A 46 -16.04 2.21 5.64
C ASN A 46 -14.95 1.50 4.83
N ASP A 47 -14.05 2.23 4.20
CA ASP A 47 -12.94 1.60 3.50
C ASP A 47 -11.99 0.92 4.49
N VAL A 48 -11.48 -0.23 4.08
CA VAL A 48 -10.39 -0.95 4.75
C VAL A 48 -9.22 -1.02 3.80
N ILE A 49 -8.08 -0.49 4.22
CA ILE A 49 -6.89 -0.35 3.37
C ILE A 49 -5.92 -1.50 3.62
N VAL A 50 -5.48 -2.16 2.54
CA VAL A 50 -4.37 -3.13 2.58
C VAL A 50 -3.13 -2.49 1.98
N ASP A 51 -2.04 -2.46 2.73
CA ASP A 51 -0.72 -1.99 2.32
C ASP A 51 0.18 -3.18 2.03
N TYR A 52 0.44 -3.46 0.76
CA TYR A 52 1.27 -4.57 0.33
C TYR A 52 2.75 -4.19 0.29
N GLY A 53 3.56 -4.83 1.12
CA GLY A 53 4.95 -4.45 1.37
C GLY A 53 5.03 -3.28 2.34
N CYS A 54 4.25 -3.32 3.41
CA CYS A 54 4.05 -2.19 4.32
C CYS A 54 5.32 -1.75 5.07
N GLY A 55 6.38 -2.56 5.06
CA GLY A 55 7.61 -2.27 5.77
C GLY A 55 7.37 -2.01 7.26
N LEU A 56 7.61 -0.80 7.71
CA LEU A 56 7.42 -0.38 9.11
C LEU A 56 6.02 0.19 9.39
N GLY A 57 5.11 0.18 8.41
CA GLY A 57 3.69 0.49 8.56
C GLY A 57 3.31 1.96 8.46
N ARG A 58 4.15 2.86 7.89
CA ARG A 58 3.85 4.30 7.86
C ARG A 58 2.47 4.62 7.31
N LEU A 59 2.08 4.05 6.17
CA LEU A 59 0.76 4.28 5.58
C LEU A 59 -0.36 3.85 6.54
N ASN A 60 -0.21 2.70 7.20
CA ASN A 60 -1.22 2.17 8.12
C ASN A 60 -1.49 3.15 9.28
N PHE A 61 -0.44 3.69 9.89
CA PHE A 61 -0.57 4.68 10.96
C PHE A 61 -1.12 6.02 10.45
N TYR A 62 -0.70 6.43 9.25
CA TYR A 62 -1.19 7.66 8.63
C TYR A 62 -2.70 7.62 8.38
N VAL A 63 -3.22 6.54 7.78
CA VAL A 63 -4.64 6.44 7.42
C VAL A 63 -5.54 6.28 8.65
N GLU A 64 -5.06 5.60 9.68
CA GLU A 64 -5.78 5.56 10.96
C GLU A 64 -5.85 6.96 11.59
N ASN A 65 -4.72 7.64 11.73
CA ASN A 65 -4.68 8.96 12.35
C ASN A 65 -5.49 10.02 11.58
N ARG A 66 -5.42 9.99 10.25
CA ARG A 66 -6.03 11.04 9.40
C ARG A 66 -7.51 10.81 9.14
N PHE A 67 -7.93 9.54 9.01
CA PHE A 67 -9.28 9.17 8.55
C PHE A 67 -10.00 8.22 9.50
N SER A 68 -9.35 7.75 10.56
CA SER A 68 -9.88 6.73 11.46
C SER A 68 -10.25 5.41 10.74
N LEU A 69 -9.55 5.06 9.68
CA LEU A 69 -9.80 3.86 8.90
C LEU A 69 -9.09 2.64 9.48
N MET A 70 -9.68 1.48 9.25
CA MET A 70 -9.01 0.20 9.45
C MET A 70 -7.98 -0.05 8.37
N SER A 71 -6.86 -0.65 8.74
CA SER A 71 -5.83 -1.03 7.76
C SER A 71 -5.12 -2.32 8.13
N THR A 72 -4.68 -3.04 7.08
CA THR A 72 -3.84 -4.22 7.18
C THR A 72 -2.53 -3.97 6.44
N GLY A 73 -1.41 -4.09 7.12
CA GLY A 73 -0.08 -4.10 6.51
C GLY A 73 0.40 -5.54 6.28
N VAL A 74 0.73 -5.87 5.04
CA VAL A 74 1.27 -7.18 4.66
C VAL A 74 2.78 -7.06 4.42
N GLU A 75 3.58 -7.77 5.20
CA GLU A 75 5.05 -7.72 5.13
C GLU A 75 5.65 -9.13 5.16
N LEU A 76 6.60 -9.39 4.26
CA LEU A 76 7.29 -10.67 4.18
C LEU A 76 8.45 -10.76 5.17
N THR A 77 9.19 -9.66 5.34
CA THR A 77 10.46 -9.61 6.03
C THR A 77 10.25 -9.57 7.55
N ASP A 78 10.67 -10.59 8.26
CA ASP A 78 10.52 -10.70 9.72
C ASP A 78 11.02 -9.46 10.48
N ARG A 79 12.17 -8.90 10.06
CA ARG A 79 12.74 -7.68 10.65
C ARG A 79 11.79 -6.49 10.56
N TYR A 80 11.16 -6.26 9.40
CA TYR A 80 10.24 -5.14 9.19
C TYR A 80 8.91 -5.40 9.90
N TYR A 81 8.36 -6.58 9.77
CA TYR A 81 7.16 -7.00 10.47
C TYR A 81 7.27 -6.81 12.00
N THR A 82 8.36 -7.30 12.60
CA THR A 82 8.59 -7.14 14.05
C THR A 82 8.66 -5.67 14.46
N ARG A 83 9.22 -4.82 13.60
CA ARG A 83 9.30 -3.37 13.87
C ARG A 83 7.96 -2.67 13.66
N ALA A 84 7.18 -3.05 12.66
CA ALA A 84 5.81 -2.57 12.50
C ALA A 84 4.96 -2.88 13.74
N LEU A 85 5.09 -4.08 14.32
CA LEU A 85 4.45 -4.41 15.59
C LEU A 85 4.90 -3.53 16.75
N ARG A 86 6.22 -3.23 16.86
CA ARG A 86 6.74 -2.30 17.89
C ARG A 86 6.21 -0.88 17.69
N ASN A 87 6.13 -0.40 16.46
CA ASN A 87 5.51 0.88 16.14
C ASN A 87 4.03 0.88 16.58
N ARG A 88 3.30 -0.21 16.35
CA ARG A 88 1.90 -0.33 16.80
C ARG A 88 1.80 -0.26 18.33
N GLU A 89 2.76 -0.83 19.09
CA GLU A 89 2.78 -0.76 20.54
C GLU A 89 2.94 0.68 21.06
N THR A 90 3.78 1.50 20.40
CA THR A 90 4.08 2.88 20.80
C THR A 90 3.15 3.92 20.17
N TYR A 91 2.38 3.54 19.15
CA TYR A 91 1.47 4.42 18.44
C TYR A 91 0.47 5.11 19.36
N LEU A 92 0.24 6.42 19.14
CA LEU A 92 -0.60 7.27 19.98
C LEU A 92 -2.09 7.27 19.58
N GLY A 93 -2.46 6.70 18.43
CA GLY A 93 -3.85 6.58 17.97
C GLY A 93 -4.50 5.25 18.35
N ASP A 94 -5.52 4.85 17.59
CA ASP A 94 -6.30 3.62 17.83
C ASP A 94 -5.60 2.39 17.20
N LYS A 95 -4.86 1.66 18.03
CA LYS A 95 -4.10 0.47 17.64
C LYS A 95 -4.96 -0.68 17.14
N GLU A 96 -6.22 -0.74 17.57
CA GLU A 96 -7.15 -1.84 17.23
C GLU A 96 -7.58 -1.79 15.77
N LYS A 97 -7.43 -0.63 15.13
CA LYS A 97 -7.70 -0.44 13.70
C LYS A 97 -6.55 -0.85 12.79
N ILE A 98 -5.38 -1.18 13.34
CA ILE A 98 -4.18 -1.49 12.57
C ILE A 98 -3.79 -2.95 12.80
N THR A 99 -3.73 -3.72 11.73
CA THR A 99 -3.30 -5.11 11.74
C THR A 99 -2.04 -5.27 10.89
N PHE A 100 -1.10 -6.07 11.34
CA PHE A 100 0.05 -6.49 10.53
C PHE A 100 0.05 -8.00 10.36
N VAL A 101 0.31 -8.47 9.13
CA VAL A 101 0.34 -9.88 8.76
C VAL A 101 1.69 -10.21 8.14
N GLN A 102 2.40 -11.20 8.70
CA GLN A 102 3.65 -11.68 8.16
C GLN A 102 3.41 -12.80 7.17
N CYS A 103 3.43 -12.49 5.88
CA CYS A 103 3.35 -13.50 4.82
C CYS A 103 3.88 -12.94 3.49
N ALA A 104 4.14 -13.86 2.54
CA ALA A 104 4.34 -13.44 1.16
C ALA A 104 3.04 -12.84 0.60
N ALA A 105 3.12 -11.71 -0.11
CA ALA A 105 1.96 -10.97 -0.60
C ALA A 105 0.96 -11.83 -1.39
N GLN A 106 1.47 -12.73 -2.24
CA GLN A 106 0.65 -13.67 -3.02
C GLN A 106 -0.04 -14.76 -2.18
N ASN A 107 0.31 -14.90 -0.92
CA ASN A 107 -0.30 -15.86 0.02
C ASN A 107 -1.30 -15.18 0.97
N TYR A 108 -1.39 -13.86 0.92
CA TYR A 108 -2.34 -13.12 1.75
C TYR A 108 -3.79 -13.45 1.34
N GLU A 109 -4.63 -13.75 2.31
CA GLU A 109 -6.07 -13.99 2.11
C GLU A 109 -6.83 -12.68 2.25
N VAL A 110 -7.34 -12.18 1.12
CA VAL A 110 -8.06 -10.92 1.06
C VAL A 110 -9.41 -11.04 1.75
N SER A 111 -9.63 -10.23 2.78
CA SER A 111 -10.90 -10.18 3.51
C SER A 111 -12.03 -9.54 2.66
N PRO A 112 -13.30 -9.99 2.80
CA PRO A 112 -14.43 -9.37 2.10
C PRO A 112 -14.69 -7.91 2.48
N ASN A 113 -14.12 -7.41 3.56
CA ASN A 113 -14.25 -6.01 3.98
C ASN A 113 -13.18 -5.09 3.41
N GLU A 114 -12.12 -5.64 2.82
CA GLU A 114 -11.02 -4.87 2.27
C GLU A 114 -11.38 -4.32 0.91
N THR A 115 -11.25 -3.01 0.74
CA THR A 115 -11.74 -2.26 -0.43
C THR A 115 -10.66 -1.47 -1.15
N VAL A 116 -9.59 -1.07 -0.45
CA VAL A 116 -8.51 -0.26 -1.01
C VAL A 116 -7.19 -0.99 -0.88
N PHE A 117 -6.44 -1.14 -1.97
CA PHE A 117 -5.18 -1.87 -2.03
C PHE A 117 -4.07 -0.94 -2.49
N TYR A 118 -3.10 -0.69 -1.62
CA TYR A 118 -1.96 0.18 -1.88
C TYR A 118 -0.70 -0.61 -2.21
N PHE A 119 0.06 -0.12 -3.19
CA PHE A 119 1.31 -0.68 -3.66
C PHE A 119 2.33 0.43 -3.93
N PHE A 120 3.42 0.46 -3.20
CA PHE A 120 4.58 1.27 -3.54
C PHE A 120 5.64 0.40 -4.23
N ASN A 121 5.36 -0.03 -5.47
CA ASN A 121 6.25 -0.88 -6.28
C ASN A 121 6.98 -1.98 -5.47
N PRO A 122 6.29 -2.79 -4.67
CA PRO A 122 6.95 -3.60 -3.64
C PRO A 122 7.60 -4.88 -4.17
N PHE A 123 7.24 -5.34 -5.38
CA PHE A 123 7.67 -6.62 -5.93
C PHE A 123 7.50 -6.73 -7.45
N SER A 124 8.11 -7.76 -8.05
CA SER A 124 8.07 -8.01 -9.48
C SER A 124 6.66 -8.24 -10.02
N ILE A 125 6.47 -7.99 -11.34
CA ILE A 125 5.20 -8.23 -12.04
C ILE A 125 4.65 -9.66 -11.86
N SER A 126 5.51 -10.67 -11.72
CA SER A 126 5.06 -12.06 -11.53
C SER A 126 4.35 -12.26 -10.18
N ILE A 127 4.82 -11.61 -9.12
CA ILE A 127 4.16 -11.61 -7.80
C ILE A 127 2.92 -10.72 -7.85
N PHE A 128 3.03 -9.53 -8.45
CA PHE A 128 1.92 -8.60 -8.59
C PHE A 128 0.70 -9.25 -9.24
N ARG A 129 0.87 -10.00 -10.34
CA ARG A 129 -0.22 -10.74 -11.00
C ARG A 129 -0.91 -11.74 -10.06
N GLN A 130 -0.16 -12.44 -9.23
CA GLN A 130 -0.73 -13.39 -8.27
C GLN A 130 -1.56 -12.66 -7.20
N VAL A 131 -1.06 -11.51 -6.70
CA VAL A 131 -1.79 -10.68 -5.73
C VAL A 131 -3.09 -10.15 -6.35
N ILE A 132 -3.04 -9.58 -7.55
CA ILE A 132 -4.25 -9.07 -8.23
C ILE A 132 -5.26 -10.21 -8.48
N ASN A 133 -4.79 -11.40 -8.85
CA ASN A 133 -5.70 -12.54 -9.01
C ASN A 133 -6.41 -12.90 -7.69
N ARG A 134 -5.75 -12.83 -6.53
CA ARG A 134 -6.40 -13.05 -5.23
C ARG A 134 -7.41 -11.97 -4.90
N ILE A 135 -7.10 -10.71 -5.18
CA ILE A 135 -8.03 -9.60 -5.02
C ILE A 135 -9.28 -9.82 -5.88
N LEU A 136 -9.11 -10.21 -7.15
CA LEU A 136 -10.21 -10.48 -8.06
C LEU A 136 -11.03 -11.71 -7.66
N LEU A 137 -10.41 -12.77 -7.13
CA LEU A 137 -11.12 -13.93 -6.57
C LEU A 137 -11.98 -13.53 -5.37
N SER A 138 -11.43 -12.75 -4.43
CA SER A 138 -12.20 -12.22 -3.30
C SER A 138 -13.36 -11.32 -3.77
N TRP A 139 -13.16 -10.56 -4.84
CA TRP A 139 -14.23 -9.74 -5.44
C TRP A 139 -15.33 -10.60 -6.08
N GLN A 140 -14.98 -11.68 -6.76
CA GLN A 140 -15.96 -12.61 -7.36
C GLN A 140 -16.83 -13.30 -6.31
N GLU A 141 -16.23 -13.65 -5.16
CA GLU A 141 -16.96 -14.26 -4.04
C GLU A 141 -17.81 -13.24 -3.27
N HIS A 142 -17.30 -12.01 -3.14
CA HIS A 142 -17.92 -10.91 -2.40
C HIS A 142 -17.84 -9.61 -3.19
N PRO A 143 -18.77 -9.39 -4.16
CA PRO A 143 -18.77 -8.20 -5.00
C PRO A 143 -18.89 -6.91 -4.19
N ARG A 144 -17.96 -5.99 -4.43
CA ARG A 144 -17.86 -4.68 -3.79
C ARG A 144 -17.02 -3.75 -4.65
N VAL A 145 -17.12 -2.45 -4.47
CA VAL A 145 -16.24 -1.50 -5.15
C VAL A 145 -14.81 -1.69 -4.62
N LEU A 146 -13.84 -1.86 -5.51
CA LEU A 146 -12.43 -1.96 -5.16
C LEU A 146 -11.64 -0.80 -5.76
N THR A 147 -10.65 -0.32 -5.02
CA THR A 147 -9.69 0.68 -5.47
C THR A 147 -8.26 0.11 -5.39
N LEU A 148 -7.50 0.22 -6.48
CA LEU A 148 -6.05 0.02 -6.46
C LEU A 148 -5.37 1.39 -6.47
N ILE A 149 -4.39 1.57 -5.61
CA ILE A 149 -3.52 2.74 -5.55
C ILE A 149 -2.09 2.25 -5.83
N LEU A 150 -1.58 2.59 -6.99
CA LEU A 150 -0.21 2.27 -7.38
C LEU A 150 0.64 3.53 -7.26
N TYR A 151 1.65 3.50 -6.40
CA TYR A 151 2.67 4.53 -6.33
C TYR A 151 3.95 4.02 -6.98
N TYR A 152 4.57 4.86 -7.81
CA TYR A 152 5.80 4.55 -8.53
C TYR A 152 5.72 3.24 -9.35
N PRO A 153 4.65 3.04 -10.15
CA PRO A 153 4.46 1.77 -10.86
C PRO A 153 5.41 1.61 -12.04
N GLU A 154 5.88 0.38 -12.25
CA GLU A 154 6.56 0.00 -13.49
C GLU A 154 5.56 -0.10 -14.65
N ASP A 155 6.02 0.12 -15.90
CA ASP A 155 5.15 0.14 -17.08
C ASP A 155 4.46 -1.21 -17.34
N ASP A 156 5.08 -2.33 -16.98
CA ASP A 156 4.49 -3.67 -17.14
C ASP A 156 3.36 -3.94 -16.13
N VAL A 157 3.41 -3.32 -14.95
CA VAL A 157 2.34 -3.33 -13.95
C VAL A 157 1.13 -2.56 -14.46
N VAL A 158 1.33 -1.34 -14.96
CA VAL A 158 0.27 -0.51 -15.57
C VAL A 158 -0.36 -1.25 -16.75
N PHE A 159 0.48 -1.73 -17.68
CA PHE A 159 0.01 -2.50 -18.85
C PHE A 159 -0.82 -3.72 -18.44
N TYR A 160 -0.38 -4.47 -17.42
CA TYR A 160 -1.12 -5.63 -16.96
C TYR A 160 -2.51 -5.26 -16.41
N ILE A 161 -2.62 -4.24 -15.57
CA ILE A 161 -3.91 -3.80 -15.03
C ILE A 161 -4.86 -3.40 -16.15
N GLU A 162 -4.39 -2.57 -17.09
CA GLU A 162 -5.23 -2.00 -18.16
C GLU A 162 -5.62 -3.01 -19.23
N GLN A 163 -4.77 -4.00 -19.51
CA GLN A 163 -5.02 -4.93 -20.62
C GLN A 163 -5.56 -6.29 -20.16
N HIS A 164 -5.40 -6.65 -18.89
CA HIS A 164 -5.71 -7.99 -18.40
C HIS A 164 -6.67 -8.04 -17.21
N THR A 165 -7.20 -6.89 -16.78
CA THR A 165 -8.17 -6.83 -15.69
C THR A 165 -9.35 -5.93 -16.07
N SER A 166 -10.39 -5.95 -15.24
CA SER A 166 -11.55 -5.05 -15.40
C SER A 166 -11.43 -3.75 -14.58
N PHE A 167 -10.27 -3.50 -13.99
CA PHE A 167 -10.01 -2.24 -13.31
C PHE A 167 -9.90 -1.10 -14.31
N ALA A 168 -10.62 0.00 -14.07
CA ALA A 168 -10.59 1.21 -14.90
C ALA A 168 -9.79 2.32 -14.21
N LEU A 169 -8.88 2.96 -14.96
CA LEU A 169 -8.15 4.13 -14.48
C LEU A 169 -9.15 5.28 -14.24
N PHE A 170 -9.13 5.87 -13.03
CA PHE A 170 -9.96 7.04 -12.71
C PHE A 170 -9.16 8.25 -12.22
N GLY A 171 -7.86 8.07 -11.92
CA GLY A 171 -6.97 9.15 -11.52
C GLY A 171 -5.52 8.82 -11.83
N GLU A 172 -4.79 9.79 -12.33
CA GLU A 172 -3.33 9.75 -12.50
C GLU A 172 -2.78 11.14 -12.18
N PHE A 173 -1.80 11.22 -11.30
CA PHE A 173 -1.16 12.48 -10.94
C PHE A 173 0.27 12.25 -10.46
N ALA A 174 1.09 13.25 -10.68
CA ALA A 174 2.47 13.27 -10.27
C ALA A 174 2.61 13.46 -8.76
N SER A 175 3.61 12.85 -8.14
CA SER A 175 3.96 13.10 -6.75
C SER A 175 5.22 13.96 -6.68
N GLY A 176 5.07 15.27 -6.42
CA GLY A 176 6.18 16.20 -6.23
C GLY A 176 6.71 16.86 -7.50
N GLU A 177 7.76 17.70 -7.34
CA GLU A 177 8.39 18.45 -8.43
C GLU A 177 9.37 17.60 -9.29
N GLU A 178 9.73 16.40 -8.83
CA GLU A 178 10.77 15.55 -9.45
C GLU A 178 10.30 14.76 -10.68
N VAL A 179 9.01 14.80 -11.01
CA VAL A 179 8.40 14.12 -12.19
C VAL A 179 9.11 14.38 -13.51
N LYS A 180 9.86 15.47 -13.61
CA LYS A 180 10.64 15.77 -14.82
C LYS A 180 11.79 14.80 -15.05
N CYS A 181 12.21 14.08 -14.01
CA CYS A 181 13.38 13.19 -14.05
C CYS A 181 12.98 11.70 -14.11
N ASP A 182 11.88 11.30 -13.48
CA ASP A 182 11.39 9.92 -13.52
C ASP A 182 9.86 9.87 -13.73
N ARG A 183 9.42 9.24 -14.81
CA ARG A 183 7.98 9.11 -15.15
C ARG A 183 7.22 8.24 -14.16
N ARG A 184 7.90 7.43 -13.36
CA ARG A 184 7.28 6.55 -12.37
C ARG A 184 6.88 7.31 -11.10
N GLU A 185 7.42 8.52 -10.89
CA GLU A 185 7.10 9.38 -9.75
C GLU A 185 5.66 9.91 -9.86
N ARG A 186 4.70 8.96 -9.84
CA ARG A 186 3.27 9.23 -9.97
C ARG A 186 2.44 8.21 -9.22
N PHE A 187 1.20 8.59 -8.96
CA PHE A 187 0.13 7.70 -8.57
C PHE A 187 -0.74 7.34 -9.76
N CYS A 188 -1.13 6.06 -9.85
CA CYS A 188 -2.19 5.58 -10.73
C CYS A 188 -3.29 4.96 -9.87
N LEU A 189 -4.51 5.48 -10.00
CA LEU A 189 -5.68 5.05 -9.26
C LEU A 189 -6.64 4.30 -10.17
N TYR A 190 -6.93 3.06 -9.83
CA TYR A 190 -7.84 2.22 -10.59
C TYR A 190 -9.03 1.80 -9.73
N ARG A 191 -10.19 1.67 -10.36
CA ARG A 191 -11.43 1.22 -9.71
C ARG A 191 -12.02 0.02 -10.43
N LEU A 192 -12.58 -0.89 -9.65
CA LEU A 192 -13.45 -1.97 -10.11
C LEU A 192 -14.79 -1.81 -9.43
N ASP A 193 -15.82 -1.54 -10.22
CA ASP A 193 -17.19 -1.41 -9.76
C ASP A 193 -17.89 -2.79 -9.74
N ILE A 194 -19.09 -2.85 -9.11
CA ILE A 194 -19.93 -4.06 -9.03
C ILE A 194 -20.61 -4.35 -10.36
#